data_4ce60cde4134a0ba59163d62d2c391ee
#
_entry.id   4ce60cde4134a0ba59163d62d2c391ee
#
_cell.length_a   1.000
_cell.length_b   1.000
_cell.length_c   1.000
_cell.angle_alpha   90.00
_cell.angle_beta   90.00
_cell.angle_gamma   90.00
#
_symmetry.space_group_name_H-M   'P 1'
#
loop_
_entity.id
_entity.type
_entity.pdbx_description
1 polymer ?
#
loop_
_entity_poly.entity_id
_entity_poly.type
_entity_poly.pdbx_seq_one_letter_code
_entity_poly.pdbx_strand_id
1 'polypeptide(L)'
;MTFSVTIIQIEFGDIGNILAIVSAGDRELEIERFISALSEIKRLYSKDPSGMFDHEYINPIVEIPPQQAFYSEKKSVPIEESNGMICGEFVMCYPPGIPILAPGEKITSDILNYIAYCKEKGCFLTGTEDLEINNINVVVNS
;
A
#
# COMPACT_ATOMS: atom_id res chain seq x y z
N MET A 1 -27.36 -24.44 9.47
CA MET A 1 -26.16 -23.85 10.10
C MET A 1 -26.31 -22.34 10.03
N THR A 2 -26.70 -21.72 11.13
CA THR A 2 -27.06 -20.30 11.16
C THR A 2 -25.78 -19.49 11.30
N PHE A 3 -25.35 -18.82 10.23
CA PHE A 3 -24.27 -17.83 10.32
C PHE A 3 -24.80 -16.62 11.09
N SER A 4 -24.34 -16.44 12.30
CA SER A 4 -24.52 -15.19 13.02
C SER A 4 -23.64 -14.14 12.28
N VAL A 5 -24.26 -13.30 11.47
CA VAL A 5 -23.56 -12.20 10.80
C VAL A 5 -23.29 -11.14 11.88
N THR A 6 -22.09 -11.15 12.42
CA THR A 6 -21.61 -10.08 13.29
C THR A 6 -21.17 -8.94 12.36
N ILE A 7 -22.01 -7.89 12.27
CA ILE A 7 -21.67 -6.70 11.46
C ILE A 7 -20.75 -5.83 12.33
N ILE A 8 -19.44 -5.90 12.03
CA ILE A 8 -18.42 -5.01 12.60
C ILE A 8 -17.74 -4.32 11.42
N GLN A 9 -17.77 -3.00 11.42
CA GLN A 9 -17.09 -2.20 10.43
C GLN A 9 -15.77 -1.72 10.99
N ILE A 10 -14.68 -2.04 10.31
CA ILE A 10 -13.34 -1.53 10.61
C ILE A 10 -13.12 -0.23 9.83
N GLU A 11 -12.14 0.58 10.26
CA GLU A 11 -11.77 1.82 9.56
C GLU A 11 -11.19 1.51 8.19
N PHE A 12 -10.15 0.68 8.15
CA PHE A 12 -9.62 0.11 6.91
C PHE A 12 -8.81 -1.16 7.18
N GLY A 13 -8.50 -1.88 6.11
CA GLY A 13 -7.56 -3.00 6.12
C GLY A 13 -6.67 -2.99 4.89
N ASP A 14 -5.42 -3.39 5.07
CA ASP A 14 -4.46 -3.66 4.01
C ASP A 14 -4.11 -5.14 3.94
N ILE A 15 -3.02 -5.50 3.21
CA ILE A 15 -2.60 -6.90 3.03
C ILE A 15 -2.31 -7.60 4.37
N GLY A 16 -1.78 -6.87 5.36
CA GLY A 16 -1.27 -7.46 6.59
C GLY A 16 -1.89 -6.90 7.86
N ASN A 17 -2.70 -5.84 7.76
CA ASN A 17 -3.19 -5.10 8.90
C ASN A 17 -4.67 -4.78 8.77
N ILE A 18 -5.31 -4.63 9.91
CA ILE A 18 -6.61 -3.97 10.04
C ILE A 18 -6.50 -2.83 11.05
N LEU A 19 -7.16 -1.72 10.79
CA LEU A 19 -7.26 -0.62 11.73
C LEU A 19 -8.70 -0.50 12.23
N ALA A 20 -8.86 -0.47 13.54
CA ALA A 20 -10.11 -0.14 14.19
C ALA A 20 -9.90 1.04 15.14
N ILE A 21 -10.86 1.96 15.16
CA ILE A 21 -10.85 3.10 16.08
C ILE A 21 -11.73 2.73 17.27
N VAL A 22 -11.15 2.84 18.46
CA VAL A 22 -11.86 2.69 19.73
C VAL A 22 -11.98 4.06 20.38
N SER A 23 -13.20 4.48 20.67
CA SER A 23 -13.51 5.80 21.24
C SER A 23 -14.09 5.69 22.64
N ALA A 24 -14.24 6.82 23.32
CA ALA A 24 -14.89 6.88 24.63
C ALA A 24 -16.40 6.50 24.59
N GLY A 25 -16.99 6.43 23.42
CA GLY A 25 -18.38 6.00 23.22
C GLY A 25 -18.57 4.49 23.07
N ASP A 26 -17.48 3.74 22.87
CA ASP A 26 -17.54 2.30 22.71
C ASP A 26 -17.62 1.61 24.06
N ARG A 27 -18.59 0.71 24.19
CA ARG A 27 -18.78 -0.06 25.43
C ARG A 27 -17.92 -1.33 25.38
N GLU A 28 -17.61 -1.85 26.56
CA GLU A 28 -16.86 -3.11 26.70
C GLU A 28 -17.45 -4.25 25.84
N LEU A 29 -18.77 -4.33 25.76
CA LEU A 29 -19.47 -5.35 24.96
C LEU A 29 -19.12 -5.28 23.46
N GLU A 30 -18.97 -4.09 22.88
CA GLU A 30 -18.59 -3.93 21.47
C GLU A 30 -17.16 -4.39 21.24
N ILE A 31 -16.26 -4.11 22.18
CA ILE A 31 -14.86 -4.55 22.13
C ILE A 31 -14.77 -6.07 22.25
N GLU A 32 -15.51 -6.68 23.19
CA GLU A 32 -15.57 -8.14 23.33
C GLU A 32 -16.10 -8.83 22.06
N ARG A 33 -17.11 -8.26 21.41
CA ARG A 33 -17.63 -8.75 20.14
C ARG A 33 -16.58 -8.68 19.05
N PHE A 34 -15.82 -7.59 19.00
CA PHE A 34 -14.73 -7.44 18.02
C PHE A 34 -13.64 -8.50 18.23
N ILE A 35 -13.18 -8.70 19.46
CA ILE A 35 -12.19 -9.72 19.80
C ILE A 35 -12.71 -11.13 19.46
N SER A 36 -13.98 -11.40 19.74
CA SER A 36 -14.62 -12.68 19.40
C SER A 36 -14.66 -12.92 17.90
N ALA A 37 -15.01 -11.89 17.09
CA ALA A 37 -15.02 -11.97 15.64
C ALA A 37 -13.62 -12.22 15.07
N LEU A 38 -12.59 -11.54 15.57
CA LEU A 38 -11.20 -11.77 15.17
C LEU A 38 -10.73 -13.19 15.51
N SER A 39 -11.12 -13.68 16.69
CA SER A 39 -10.79 -15.04 17.12
C SER A 39 -11.44 -16.09 16.22
N GLU A 40 -12.68 -15.87 15.81
CA GLU A 40 -13.38 -16.75 14.86
C GLU A 40 -12.75 -16.72 13.48
N ILE A 41 -12.42 -15.55 12.96
CA ILE A 41 -11.71 -15.39 11.67
C ILE A 41 -10.38 -16.13 11.73
N LYS A 42 -9.60 -15.94 12.80
CA LYS A 42 -8.33 -16.65 12.99
C LYS A 42 -8.55 -18.16 12.96
N ARG A 43 -9.55 -18.67 13.67
CA ARG A 43 -9.85 -20.12 13.72
C ARG A 43 -10.25 -20.70 12.37
N LEU A 44 -11.01 -19.94 11.56
CA LEU A 44 -11.57 -20.44 10.29
C LEU A 44 -10.62 -20.24 9.11
N TYR A 45 -9.82 -19.17 9.11
CA TYR A 45 -9.09 -18.69 7.95
C TYR A 45 -7.58 -18.53 8.19
N SER A 46 -7.07 -18.90 9.38
CA SER A 46 -5.64 -18.84 9.63
C SER A 46 -4.89 -19.68 8.60
N LYS A 47 -3.99 -19.05 7.88
CA LYS A 47 -3.02 -19.69 7.00
C LYS A 47 -1.64 -19.54 7.61
N ASP A 48 -0.70 -20.35 7.15
CA ASP A 48 0.69 -20.22 7.56
C ASP A 48 1.20 -18.82 7.14
N PRO A 49 1.72 -17.99 8.06
CA PRO A 49 2.12 -16.62 7.78
C PRO A 49 3.39 -16.51 6.92
N SER A 50 3.89 -17.63 6.37
CA SER A 50 5.07 -17.64 5.52
C SER A 50 4.90 -16.71 4.32
N GLY A 51 5.70 -15.66 4.28
CA GLY A 51 5.80 -14.72 3.17
C GLY A 51 5.00 -13.42 3.31
N MET A 52 4.36 -13.14 4.45
CA MET A 52 3.52 -11.93 4.59
C MET A 52 4.27 -10.67 5.03
N PHE A 53 5.47 -10.77 5.60
CA PHE A 53 6.18 -9.64 6.22
C PHE A 53 7.69 -9.66 6.07
N ASP A 54 8.22 -10.28 5.03
CA ASP A 54 9.67 -10.32 4.79
C ASP A 54 10.18 -9.09 4.01
N HIS A 55 9.36 -8.04 3.91
CA HIS A 55 9.82 -6.78 3.32
C HIS A 55 10.36 -5.88 4.41
N GLU A 56 11.68 -5.75 4.46
CA GLU A 56 12.34 -4.70 5.22
C GLU A 56 11.76 -3.33 4.84
N TYR A 57 11.73 -2.41 5.80
CA TYR A 57 11.32 -1.04 5.54
C TYR A 57 12.21 -0.44 4.43
N ILE A 58 11.60 -0.09 3.30
CA ILE A 58 12.31 0.53 2.18
C ILE A 58 12.48 2.01 2.51
N ASN A 59 13.71 2.42 2.79
CA ASN A 59 14.02 3.83 3.00
C ASN A 59 13.94 4.58 1.68
N PRO A 60 13.15 5.66 1.60
CA PRO A 60 13.08 6.48 0.40
C PRO A 60 14.42 7.20 0.15
N ILE A 61 14.87 7.22 -1.10
CA ILE A 61 16.05 7.96 -1.54
C ILE A 61 15.55 9.20 -2.28
N VAL A 62 15.53 10.34 -1.60
CA VAL A 62 15.11 11.61 -2.18
C VAL A 62 16.29 12.24 -2.94
N GLU A 63 16.19 12.32 -4.26
CA GLU A 63 17.21 12.93 -5.14
C GLU A 63 16.95 14.42 -5.39
N ILE A 64 15.67 14.79 -5.54
CA ILE A 64 15.24 16.20 -5.71
C ILE A 64 13.98 16.46 -4.87
N PRO A 65 13.72 17.73 -4.48
CA PRO A 65 12.52 18.06 -3.73
C PRO A 65 11.25 17.66 -4.48
N PRO A 66 10.22 17.11 -3.79
CA PRO A 66 8.97 16.67 -4.42
C PRO A 66 8.30 17.74 -5.27
N GLN A 67 8.30 18.99 -4.84
CA GLN A 67 7.77 20.13 -5.59
C GLN A 67 8.52 20.31 -6.93
N GLN A 68 9.83 20.20 -6.92
CA GLN A 68 10.63 20.33 -8.13
C GLN A 68 10.33 19.19 -9.11
N ALA A 69 10.27 17.95 -8.63
CA ALA A 69 9.93 16.81 -9.45
C ALA A 69 8.52 16.93 -10.05
N PHE A 70 7.56 17.43 -9.26
CA PHE A 70 6.17 17.57 -9.70
C PHE A 70 6.03 18.52 -10.90
N TYR A 71 6.79 19.63 -10.90
CA TYR A 71 6.75 20.66 -11.97
C TYR A 71 7.80 20.44 -13.07
N SER A 72 8.69 19.46 -12.93
CA SER A 72 9.68 19.13 -13.95
C SER A 72 9.03 18.48 -15.19
N GLU A 73 9.73 18.56 -16.32
CA GLU A 73 9.37 17.78 -17.50
C GLU A 73 9.47 16.30 -17.19
N LYS A 74 8.49 15.54 -17.66
CA LYS A 74 8.40 14.10 -17.39
C LYS A 74 8.29 13.33 -18.68
N LYS A 75 8.74 12.09 -18.66
CA LYS A 75 8.49 11.11 -19.72
C LYS A 75 7.92 9.83 -19.11
N SER A 76 7.00 9.21 -19.84
CA SER A 76 6.49 7.90 -19.49
C SER A 76 7.46 6.82 -19.96
N VAL A 77 7.80 5.89 -19.09
CA VAL A 77 8.66 4.74 -19.39
C VAL A 77 8.03 3.47 -18.84
N PRO A 78 8.29 2.30 -19.46
CA PRO A 78 7.90 1.02 -18.87
C PRO A 78 8.45 0.90 -17.45
N ILE A 79 7.62 0.40 -16.53
CA ILE A 79 8.01 0.33 -15.11
C ILE A 79 9.29 -0.51 -14.91
N GLU A 80 9.48 -1.56 -15.69
CA GLU A 80 10.65 -2.44 -15.64
C GLU A 80 11.95 -1.72 -16.04
N GLU A 81 11.85 -0.67 -16.86
CA GLU A 81 12.99 0.12 -17.33
C GLU A 81 13.28 1.34 -16.43
N SER A 82 12.45 1.59 -15.43
CA SER A 82 12.51 2.79 -14.60
C SER A 82 13.55 2.73 -13.47
N ASN A 83 14.18 1.59 -13.25
CA ASN A 83 15.16 1.43 -12.16
C ASN A 83 16.30 2.46 -12.24
N GLY A 84 16.55 3.14 -11.13
CA GLY A 84 17.57 4.19 -11.01
C GLY A 84 17.11 5.57 -11.47
N MET A 85 15.93 5.70 -12.07
CA MET A 85 15.36 6.98 -12.49
C MET A 85 14.68 7.71 -11.32
N ILE A 86 14.42 9.00 -11.49
CA ILE A 86 13.72 9.84 -10.51
C ILE A 86 12.23 9.83 -10.83
N CYS A 87 11.42 9.46 -9.85
CA CYS A 87 9.97 9.39 -10.00
C CYS A 87 9.37 10.80 -10.16
N GLY A 88 8.39 10.92 -11.05
CA GLY A 88 7.65 12.17 -11.30
C GLY A 88 6.21 12.15 -10.80
N GLU A 89 5.72 11.05 -10.24
CA GLU A 89 4.35 10.87 -9.77
C GLU A 89 4.30 10.04 -8.49
N PHE A 90 3.12 9.91 -7.89
CA PHE A 90 2.95 9.05 -6.74
C PHE A 90 2.61 7.62 -7.15
N VAL A 91 3.10 6.64 -6.38
CA VAL A 91 2.57 5.28 -6.35
C VAL A 91 2.13 5.01 -4.93
N MET A 92 0.84 4.81 -4.71
CA MET A 92 0.25 4.64 -3.39
C MET A 92 -0.53 3.34 -3.33
N CYS A 93 -0.43 2.62 -2.21
CA CYS A 93 -1.32 1.51 -1.91
C CYS A 93 -2.53 2.01 -1.13
N TYR A 94 -3.72 1.79 -1.64
CA TYR A 94 -4.96 2.25 -0.99
C TYR A 94 -5.83 1.04 -0.59
N PRO A 95 -6.44 1.08 0.59
CA PRO A 95 -6.27 1.98 1.71
C PRO A 95 -4.95 1.74 2.47
N PRO A 96 -4.39 2.71 3.19
CA PRO A 96 -4.89 4.06 3.45
C PRO A 96 -4.41 5.14 2.47
N GLY A 97 -3.59 4.81 1.47
CA GLY A 97 -3.02 5.77 0.55
C GLY A 97 -1.63 6.25 0.96
N ILE A 98 -0.87 5.40 1.64
CA ILE A 98 0.54 5.68 1.98
C ILE A 98 1.37 5.53 0.71
N PRO A 99 2.19 6.53 0.35
CA PRO A 99 3.08 6.43 -0.79
C PRO A 99 4.10 5.32 -0.61
N ILE A 100 4.20 4.45 -1.62
CA ILE A 100 5.31 3.51 -1.80
C ILE A 100 6.46 4.26 -2.48
N LEU A 101 6.11 5.21 -3.34
CA LEU A 101 7.03 6.03 -4.09
C LEU A 101 6.42 7.43 -4.28
N ALA A 102 7.19 8.46 -4.08
CA ALA A 102 6.78 9.86 -4.23
C ALA A 102 7.60 10.58 -5.30
N PRO A 103 7.08 11.70 -5.85
CA PRO A 103 7.85 12.53 -6.78
C PRO A 103 9.17 12.98 -6.16
N GLY A 104 10.25 12.86 -6.95
CA GLY A 104 11.60 13.24 -6.50
C GLY A 104 12.41 12.12 -5.86
N GLU A 105 11.79 11.00 -5.60
CA GLU A 105 12.47 9.81 -5.08
C GLU A 105 13.05 8.95 -6.20
N LYS A 106 14.16 8.31 -5.91
CA LYS A 106 14.79 7.35 -6.81
C LYS A 106 14.03 6.03 -6.82
N ILE A 107 13.72 5.56 -8.00
CA ILE A 107 13.11 4.23 -8.20
C ILE A 107 14.20 3.18 -8.01
N THR A 108 14.03 2.30 -7.02
CA THR A 108 14.98 1.21 -6.76
C THR A 108 14.38 -0.14 -7.12
N SER A 109 15.24 -1.15 -7.27
CA SER A 109 14.80 -2.53 -7.48
C SER A 109 13.87 -3.03 -6.37
N ASP A 110 14.10 -2.61 -5.13
CA ASP A 110 13.28 -3.03 -3.99
C ASP A 110 11.88 -2.43 -4.06
N ILE A 111 11.76 -1.16 -4.47
CA ILE A 111 10.49 -0.50 -4.73
C ILE A 111 9.74 -1.21 -5.87
N LEU A 112 10.42 -1.53 -6.97
CA LEU A 112 9.82 -2.23 -8.11
C LEU A 112 9.31 -3.62 -7.72
N ASN A 113 10.09 -4.37 -6.95
CA ASN A 113 9.71 -5.67 -6.42
C ASN A 113 8.49 -5.55 -5.50
N TYR A 114 8.44 -4.51 -4.66
CA TYR A 114 7.32 -4.28 -3.76
C TYR A 114 6.04 -3.90 -4.52
N ILE A 115 6.13 -3.05 -5.55
CA ILE A 115 4.99 -2.73 -6.42
C ILE A 115 4.47 -4.00 -7.12
N ALA A 116 5.37 -4.83 -7.67
CA ALA A 116 5.00 -6.09 -8.30
C ALA A 116 4.31 -7.04 -7.30
N TYR A 117 4.81 -7.14 -6.08
CA TYR A 117 4.19 -7.91 -5.01
C TYR A 117 2.78 -7.39 -4.68
N CYS A 118 2.60 -6.08 -4.55
CA CYS A 118 1.28 -5.48 -4.31
C CYS A 118 0.29 -5.79 -5.45
N LYS A 119 0.74 -5.73 -6.69
CA LYS A 119 -0.08 -6.11 -7.87
C LYS A 119 -0.49 -7.58 -7.80
N GLU A 120 0.44 -8.49 -7.51
CA GLU A 120 0.17 -9.93 -7.37
C GLU A 120 -0.84 -10.23 -6.26
N LYS A 121 -0.77 -9.49 -5.16
CA LYS A 121 -1.70 -9.64 -4.03
C LYS A 121 -3.06 -8.96 -4.25
N GLY A 122 -3.24 -8.27 -5.38
CA GLY A 122 -4.49 -7.59 -5.72
C GLY A 122 -4.73 -6.32 -4.90
N CYS A 123 -3.66 -5.67 -4.43
CA CYS A 123 -3.78 -4.37 -3.77
C CYS A 123 -4.24 -3.33 -4.77
N PHE A 124 -5.09 -2.43 -4.33
CA PHE A 124 -5.45 -1.28 -5.13
C PHE A 124 -4.31 -0.25 -5.08
N LEU A 125 -3.61 -0.13 -6.21
CA LEU A 125 -2.56 0.87 -6.39
C LEU A 125 -3.14 2.09 -7.12
N THR A 126 -2.71 3.28 -6.73
CA THR A 126 -3.20 4.55 -7.28
C THR A 126 -2.13 5.64 -7.23
N GLY A 127 -2.41 6.77 -7.87
CA GLY A 127 -1.54 7.95 -7.87
C GLY A 127 -0.75 8.12 -9.15
N THR A 128 -0.72 7.10 -10.00
CA THR A 128 -0.09 7.10 -11.33
C THR A 128 -1.07 7.52 -12.41
N GLU A 129 -0.56 8.06 -13.50
CA GLU A 129 -1.34 8.35 -14.71
C GLU A 129 -1.82 7.06 -15.38
N ASP A 130 -0.95 6.05 -15.47
CA ASP A 130 -1.30 4.71 -15.92
C ASP A 130 -1.84 3.90 -14.72
N LEU A 131 -3.15 3.68 -14.67
CA LEU A 131 -3.83 2.98 -13.58
C LEU A 131 -3.39 1.51 -13.43
N GLU A 132 -2.92 0.90 -14.50
CA GLU A 132 -2.40 -0.47 -14.49
C GLU A 132 -0.92 -0.52 -14.05
N ILE A 133 -0.27 0.64 -13.96
CA ILE A 133 1.15 0.79 -13.61
C ILE A 133 2.05 -0.12 -14.49
N ASN A 134 1.78 -0.14 -15.78
CA ASN A 134 2.69 -0.73 -16.76
C ASN A 134 3.76 0.28 -17.16
N ASN A 135 3.39 1.57 -17.10
CA ASN A 135 4.30 2.70 -17.30
C ASN A 135 4.30 3.61 -16.08
N ILE A 136 5.39 4.32 -15.88
CA ILE A 136 5.56 5.29 -14.81
C ILE A 136 6.20 6.58 -15.39
N ASN A 137 5.72 7.73 -14.90
CA ASN A 137 6.29 9.01 -15.27
C ASN A 137 7.56 9.29 -14.46
N VAL A 138 8.66 9.49 -15.15
CA VAL A 138 9.96 9.83 -14.57
C VAL A 138 10.39 11.23 -14.99
N VAL A 139 11.14 11.90 -14.13
CA VAL A 139 11.69 13.22 -14.40
C VAL A 139 12.75 13.12 -15.49
N VAL A 140 12.65 13.99 -16.48
CA VAL A 140 13.69 14.13 -17.52
C VAL A 140 14.85 14.92 -16.92
N ASN A 141 15.99 14.27 -16.74
CA ASN A 141 17.21 14.97 -16.34
C ASN A 141 17.64 15.87 -17.49
N SER A 142 17.64 17.18 -17.26
CA SER A 142 18.22 18.19 -18.14
C SER A 142 19.74 18.28 -18.01
#